data_5944d0aeebe93b1e9a26f043fe7fa01e
#
_entry.id   5944d0aeebe93b1e9a26f043fe7fa01e
#
_cell.length_a   1.000
_cell.length_b   1.000
_cell.length_c   1.000
_cell.angle_alpha   90.00
_cell.angle_beta   90.00
_cell.angle_gamma   90.00
#
_symmetry.space_group_name_H-M   'P 1'
#
loop_
_entity.id
_entity.type
_entity.pdbx_description
1 polymer ?
#
loop_
_entity_poly.entity_id
_entity_poly.type
_entity_poly.pdbx_seq_one_letter_code
_entity_poly.pdbx_strand_id
1 'polypeptide(L)'
;KEVMEYEMSTPNNDYWWWADGLYMVMPVMTKLYKVTDNQQYLDKLYEYFTYAKNLMYDEESALFYRDGKYIYPKHKTNQGLKDFWSRGNGWVFAGLAKVLQDLPENDVHRAEYITIYQAMAKSLAAAQQEEGYWTRSLLDPVQAPGRETSGTAFFTYGYLWGVNNGLLDKSIYEPVIKQGWKYLTEIALQPNGKIGYVQPI
;
A
#
# COMPACT_ATOMS: atom_id res chain seq x y z
N LYS A 1 -20.43 -4.90 -13.16
CA LYS A 1 -21.68 -5.07 -12.41
C LYS A 1 -21.77 -6.47 -11.80
N GLU A 2 -21.73 -7.54 -12.60
CA GLU A 2 -21.83 -8.94 -12.12
C GLU A 2 -20.78 -9.29 -11.06
N VAL A 3 -19.51 -8.90 -11.27
CA VAL A 3 -18.43 -9.13 -10.29
C VAL A 3 -18.74 -8.45 -8.96
N MET A 4 -19.25 -7.23 -9.00
CA MET A 4 -19.58 -6.48 -7.77
C MET A 4 -20.82 -7.05 -7.07
N GLU A 5 -21.80 -7.52 -7.83
CA GLU A 5 -22.97 -8.23 -7.25
C GLU A 5 -22.51 -9.51 -6.55
N TYR A 6 -21.55 -10.23 -7.11
CA TYR A 6 -20.94 -11.41 -6.48
C TYR A 6 -20.21 -11.04 -5.18
N GLU A 7 -19.30 -10.04 -5.21
CA GLU A 7 -18.58 -9.55 -4.03
C GLU A 7 -19.55 -9.11 -2.91
N MET A 8 -20.61 -8.39 -3.26
CA MET A 8 -21.62 -7.93 -2.30
C MET A 8 -22.45 -9.07 -1.69
N SER A 9 -22.60 -10.19 -2.38
CA SER A 9 -23.39 -11.36 -1.94
C SER A 9 -22.59 -12.45 -1.25
N THR A 10 -21.26 -12.42 -1.38
CA THR A 10 -20.40 -13.48 -0.85
C THR A 10 -20.21 -13.32 0.66
N PRO A 11 -20.52 -14.34 1.47
CA PRO A 11 -20.33 -14.28 2.92
C PRO A 11 -18.87 -14.46 3.36
N ASN A 12 -18.00 -14.94 2.47
CA ASN A 12 -16.61 -15.19 2.74
C ASN A 12 -15.73 -14.00 2.37
N ASN A 13 -14.64 -13.81 3.15
CA ASN A 13 -13.65 -12.76 2.93
C ASN A 13 -12.39 -13.31 2.22
N ASP A 14 -12.50 -14.46 1.55
CA ASP A 14 -11.37 -15.21 0.99
C ASP A 14 -10.59 -14.43 -0.08
N TYR A 15 -11.21 -13.47 -0.75
CA TYR A 15 -10.59 -12.63 -1.78
C TYR A 15 -9.66 -11.54 -1.24
N TRP A 16 -9.71 -11.27 0.06
CA TRP A 16 -8.95 -10.20 0.72
C TRP A 16 -7.78 -10.71 1.54
N TRP A 17 -7.34 -11.91 1.27
CA TRP A 17 -6.30 -12.58 2.04
C TRP A 17 -4.86 -12.23 1.62
N TRP A 18 -4.65 -11.37 0.63
CA TRP A 18 -3.33 -10.89 0.23
C TRP A 18 -3.34 -9.38 -0.05
N ALA A 19 -2.16 -8.74 0.09
CA ALA A 19 -2.00 -7.29 0.03
C ALA A 19 -2.49 -6.66 -1.29
N ASP A 20 -2.27 -7.31 -2.42
CA ASP A 20 -2.68 -6.85 -3.76
C ASP A 20 -4.20 -6.68 -3.86
N GLY A 21 -4.97 -7.57 -3.22
CA GLY A 21 -6.43 -7.53 -3.20
C GLY A 21 -6.97 -6.20 -2.67
N LEU A 22 -6.30 -5.60 -1.69
CA LEU A 22 -6.68 -4.30 -1.14
C LEU A 22 -6.65 -3.19 -2.19
N TYR A 23 -5.63 -3.15 -3.05
CA TYR A 23 -5.58 -2.16 -4.12
C TYR A 23 -6.57 -2.43 -5.24
N MET A 24 -6.77 -3.71 -5.58
CA MET A 24 -7.60 -4.10 -6.73
C MET A 24 -9.07 -3.76 -6.51
N VAL A 25 -9.57 -3.85 -5.27
CA VAL A 25 -11.00 -3.73 -4.97
C VAL A 25 -11.37 -2.49 -4.17
N MET A 26 -10.58 -2.08 -3.17
CA MET A 26 -10.95 -0.94 -2.31
C MET A 26 -11.28 0.36 -3.10
N PRO A 27 -10.46 0.82 -4.06
CA PRO A 27 -10.78 2.02 -4.84
C PRO A 27 -12.00 1.84 -5.77
N VAL A 28 -12.31 0.61 -6.16
CA VAL A 28 -13.52 0.33 -6.95
C VAL A 28 -14.77 0.55 -6.11
N MET A 29 -14.75 0.08 -4.85
CA MET A 29 -15.88 0.24 -3.92
C MET A 29 -16.18 1.73 -3.66
N THR A 30 -15.17 2.55 -3.37
CA THR A 30 -15.37 3.99 -3.15
C THR A 30 -15.89 4.70 -4.41
N LYS A 31 -15.40 4.31 -5.59
CA LYS A 31 -15.90 4.86 -6.87
C LYS A 31 -17.33 4.44 -7.16
N LEU A 32 -17.73 3.21 -6.86
CA LEU A 32 -19.10 2.75 -7.00
C LEU A 32 -20.03 3.51 -6.04
N TYR A 33 -19.60 3.73 -4.80
CA TYR A 33 -20.34 4.61 -3.90
C TYR A 33 -20.56 6.00 -4.51
N LYS A 34 -19.50 6.66 -5.01
CA LYS A 34 -19.60 7.98 -5.63
C LYS A 34 -20.58 8.06 -6.82
N VAL A 35 -20.72 6.97 -7.57
CA VAL A 35 -21.62 6.92 -8.75
C VAL A 35 -23.05 6.55 -8.37
N THR A 36 -23.25 5.73 -7.33
CA THR A 36 -24.54 5.13 -6.99
C THR A 36 -25.19 5.68 -5.72
N ASP A 37 -24.42 6.37 -4.88
CA ASP A 37 -24.79 6.80 -3.52
C ASP A 37 -25.27 5.63 -2.62
N ASN A 38 -24.84 4.40 -2.94
CA ASN A 38 -25.21 3.22 -2.17
C ASN A 38 -24.19 2.92 -1.08
N GLN A 39 -24.56 3.19 0.18
CA GLN A 39 -23.72 3.01 1.37
C GLN A 39 -23.19 1.58 1.53
N GLN A 40 -23.89 0.58 1.05
CA GLN A 40 -23.48 -0.83 1.14
C GLN A 40 -22.08 -1.08 0.55
N TYR A 41 -21.64 -0.29 -0.43
CA TYR A 41 -20.27 -0.42 -0.97
C TYR A 41 -19.22 -0.02 0.06
N LEU A 42 -19.46 1.03 0.85
CA LEU A 42 -18.53 1.45 1.91
C LEU A 42 -18.58 0.50 3.10
N ASP A 43 -19.75 0.02 3.49
CA ASP A 43 -19.93 -0.95 4.57
C ASP A 43 -19.16 -2.25 4.25
N LYS A 44 -19.32 -2.74 3.02
CA LYS A 44 -18.64 -3.96 2.56
C LYS A 44 -17.13 -3.76 2.40
N LEU A 45 -16.72 -2.60 1.93
CA LEU A 45 -15.30 -2.22 1.90
C LEU A 45 -14.68 -2.30 3.29
N TYR A 46 -15.34 -1.72 4.29
CA TYR A 46 -14.81 -1.72 5.66
C TYR A 46 -14.77 -3.12 6.28
N GLU A 47 -15.80 -3.93 6.05
CA GLU A 47 -15.82 -5.34 6.47
C GLU A 47 -14.61 -6.10 5.94
N TYR A 48 -14.34 -6.00 4.64
CA TYR A 48 -13.22 -6.69 4.01
C TYR A 48 -11.86 -6.10 4.40
N PHE A 49 -11.77 -4.77 4.47
CA PHE A 49 -10.55 -4.12 4.95
C PHE A 49 -10.21 -4.57 6.37
N THR A 50 -11.20 -4.63 7.27
CA THR A 50 -11.00 -5.07 8.66
C THR A 50 -10.52 -6.52 8.71
N TYR A 51 -11.09 -7.40 7.89
CA TYR A 51 -10.62 -8.78 7.77
C TYR A 51 -9.15 -8.84 7.33
N ALA A 52 -8.81 -8.15 6.24
CA ALA A 52 -7.45 -8.12 5.70
C ALA A 52 -6.44 -7.50 6.68
N LYS A 53 -6.83 -6.41 7.35
CA LYS A 53 -6.04 -5.76 8.39
C LYS A 53 -5.76 -6.73 9.54
N ASN A 54 -6.78 -7.37 10.09
CA ASN A 54 -6.63 -8.31 11.21
C ASN A 54 -5.77 -9.52 10.84
N LEU A 55 -5.77 -9.93 9.56
CA LEU A 55 -4.94 -11.03 9.07
C LEU A 55 -3.49 -10.63 8.83
N MET A 56 -3.23 -9.46 8.25
CA MET A 56 -1.94 -9.15 7.65
C MET A 56 -1.23 -7.92 8.22
N TYR A 57 -1.93 -7.02 8.92
CA TYR A 57 -1.31 -5.81 9.44
C TYR A 57 -0.50 -6.11 10.70
N ASP A 58 0.75 -5.72 10.69
CA ASP A 58 1.64 -5.77 11.85
C ASP A 58 1.70 -4.39 12.49
N GLU A 59 1.09 -4.23 13.65
CA GLU A 59 0.98 -2.95 14.36
C GLU A 59 2.34 -2.38 14.77
N GLU A 60 3.29 -3.24 15.15
CA GLU A 60 4.61 -2.82 15.59
C GLU A 60 5.41 -2.19 14.44
N SER A 61 5.37 -2.82 13.27
CA SER A 61 6.06 -2.34 12.07
C SER A 61 5.23 -1.35 11.25
N ALA A 62 3.91 -1.25 11.51
CA ALA A 62 2.93 -0.51 10.72
C ALA A 62 2.98 -0.86 9.21
N LEU A 63 3.17 -2.15 8.91
CA LEU A 63 3.29 -2.69 7.55
C LEU A 63 2.41 -3.93 7.40
N PHE A 64 2.09 -4.28 6.16
CA PHE A 64 1.30 -5.47 5.83
C PHE A 64 2.20 -6.61 5.36
N TYR A 65 1.98 -7.82 5.90
CA TYR A 65 2.50 -9.04 5.29
C TYR A 65 1.86 -9.26 3.92
N ARG A 66 2.53 -10.02 3.05
CA ARG A 66 2.00 -10.34 1.72
C ARG A 66 0.66 -11.06 1.79
N ASP A 67 0.57 -12.07 2.65
CA ASP A 67 -0.61 -12.89 2.93
C ASP A 67 -0.41 -13.68 4.22
N GLY A 68 -1.42 -14.47 4.62
CA GLY A 68 -1.41 -15.26 5.85
C GLY A 68 -0.30 -16.33 5.96
N LYS A 69 0.40 -16.66 4.86
CA LYS A 69 1.54 -17.61 4.87
C LYS A 69 2.85 -16.91 5.26
N TYR A 70 2.91 -15.58 5.09
CA TYR A 70 4.11 -14.77 5.33
C TYR A 70 4.14 -14.13 6.72
N ILE A 71 3.17 -14.43 7.58
CA ILE A 71 3.10 -13.86 8.94
C ILE A 71 4.22 -14.42 9.81
N TYR A 72 4.97 -13.52 10.45
CA TYR A 72 5.97 -13.88 11.44
C TYR A 72 5.33 -14.57 12.66
N PRO A 73 5.97 -15.60 13.27
CA PRO A 73 7.26 -16.20 12.94
C PRO A 73 7.20 -17.39 11.96
N LYS A 74 6.03 -17.70 11.36
CA LYS A 74 5.89 -18.82 10.40
C LYS A 74 6.76 -18.62 9.17
N HIS A 75 6.84 -17.36 8.70
CA HIS A 75 7.76 -16.93 7.67
C HIS A 75 8.67 -15.83 8.21
N LYS A 76 9.93 -15.85 7.81
CA LYS A 76 10.95 -14.86 8.16
C LYS A 76 12.02 -14.83 7.09
N THR A 77 12.75 -13.72 7.03
CA THR A 77 13.92 -13.60 6.16
C THR A 77 15.03 -14.57 6.56
N ASN A 78 16.06 -14.72 5.72
CA ASN A 78 17.23 -15.52 6.04
C ASN A 78 17.97 -15.03 7.30
N GLN A 79 17.82 -13.76 7.67
CA GLN A 79 18.36 -13.17 8.90
C GLN A 79 17.40 -13.29 10.09
N GLY A 80 16.24 -13.94 9.93
CA GLY A 80 15.27 -14.15 11.00
C GLY A 80 14.33 -12.97 11.26
N LEU A 81 14.31 -11.95 10.39
CA LEU A 81 13.48 -10.77 10.52
C LEU A 81 12.09 -10.96 9.90
N LYS A 82 11.14 -10.06 10.23
CA LYS A 82 9.85 -9.96 9.56
C LYS A 82 10.06 -9.59 8.09
N ASP A 83 9.41 -10.31 7.17
CA ASP A 83 9.53 -10.09 5.71
C ASP A 83 8.33 -9.31 5.18
N PHE A 84 8.51 -8.02 4.93
CA PHE A 84 7.50 -7.15 4.35
C PHE A 84 7.86 -6.83 2.89
N TRP A 85 7.05 -7.32 1.99
CA TRP A 85 7.23 -7.15 0.56
C TRP A 85 6.89 -5.71 0.13
N SER A 86 7.85 -5.05 -0.51
CA SER A 86 7.76 -3.64 -0.90
C SER A 86 6.59 -3.36 -1.85
N ARG A 87 6.47 -4.09 -2.98
CA ARG A 87 5.34 -3.91 -3.90
C ARG A 87 3.99 -4.20 -3.23
N GLY A 88 3.90 -5.20 -2.34
CA GLY A 88 2.69 -5.49 -1.57
C GLY A 88 2.26 -4.32 -0.69
N ASN A 89 3.20 -3.75 0.07
CA ASN A 89 2.94 -2.54 0.85
C ASN A 89 2.69 -1.31 -0.03
N GLY A 90 3.28 -1.27 -1.22
CA GLY A 90 3.00 -0.26 -2.24
C GLY A 90 1.54 -0.30 -2.70
N TRP A 91 1.01 -1.49 -2.96
CA TRP A 91 -0.41 -1.67 -3.28
C TRP A 91 -1.31 -1.12 -2.16
N VAL A 92 -1.03 -1.48 -0.91
CA VAL A 92 -1.84 -1.03 0.23
C VAL A 92 -1.76 0.48 0.42
N PHE A 93 -0.55 1.05 0.43
CA PHE A 93 -0.34 2.48 0.66
C PHE A 93 -0.98 3.35 -0.43
N ALA A 94 -0.79 2.99 -1.70
CA ALA A 94 -1.44 3.67 -2.82
C ALA A 94 -2.96 3.41 -2.84
N GLY A 95 -3.40 2.23 -2.45
CA GLY A 95 -4.82 1.88 -2.30
C GLY A 95 -5.52 2.75 -1.26
N LEU A 96 -4.90 2.93 -0.10
CA LEU A 96 -5.40 3.82 0.96
C LEU A 96 -5.50 5.28 0.49
N ALA A 97 -4.49 5.78 -0.24
CA ALA A 97 -4.54 7.11 -0.85
C ALA A 97 -5.76 7.27 -1.78
N LYS A 98 -6.02 6.26 -2.65
CA LYS A 98 -7.17 6.27 -3.56
C LYS A 98 -8.52 6.15 -2.82
N VAL A 99 -8.58 5.35 -1.76
CA VAL A 99 -9.78 5.27 -0.90
C VAL A 99 -10.05 6.62 -0.26
N LEU A 100 -9.07 7.21 0.40
CA LEU A 100 -9.19 8.51 1.07
C LEU A 100 -9.53 9.66 0.12
N GLN A 101 -9.13 9.57 -1.15
CA GLN A 101 -9.50 10.52 -2.19
C GLN A 101 -11.01 10.54 -2.49
N ASP A 102 -11.65 9.38 -2.45
CA ASP A 102 -13.04 9.20 -2.88
C ASP A 102 -14.03 9.01 -1.71
N LEU A 103 -13.52 8.65 -0.53
CA LEU A 103 -14.33 8.43 0.67
C LEU A 103 -14.88 9.75 1.21
N PRO A 104 -16.17 9.84 1.61
CA PRO A 104 -16.72 11.04 2.23
C PRO A 104 -15.92 11.50 3.45
N GLU A 105 -15.84 12.80 3.66
CA GLU A 105 -15.13 13.38 4.81
C GLU A 105 -15.76 12.99 6.16
N ASN A 106 -17.07 12.79 6.18
CA ASN A 106 -17.84 12.38 7.34
C ASN A 106 -18.01 10.86 7.49
N ASP A 107 -17.32 10.06 6.67
CA ASP A 107 -17.35 8.60 6.83
C ASP A 107 -16.80 8.19 8.18
N VAL A 108 -17.53 7.31 8.89
CA VAL A 108 -17.22 6.93 10.28
C VAL A 108 -15.89 6.17 10.43
N HIS A 109 -15.40 5.56 9.36
CA HIS A 109 -14.15 4.79 9.33
C HIS A 109 -12.96 5.57 8.75
N ARG A 110 -13.20 6.78 8.22
CA ARG A 110 -12.16 7.59 7.59
C ARG A 110 -10.95 7.83 8.50
N ALA A 111 -11.18 8.07 9.78
CA ALA A 111 -10.10 8.31 10.74
C ALA A 111 -9.16 7.10 10.90
N GLU A 112 -9.69 5.88 10.84
CA GLU A 112 -8.89 4.66 10.90
C GLU A 112 -8.01 4.49 9.65
N TYR A 113 -8.55 4.71 8.45
CA TYR A 113 -7.77 4.68 7.22
C TYR A 113 -6.63 5.71 7.25
N ILE A 114 -6.89 6.92 7.73
CA ILE A 114 -5.86 7.97 7.87
C ILE A 114 -4.78 7.54 8.88
N THR A 115 -5.16 6.98 10.02
CA THR A 115 -4.21 6.53 11.05
C THR A 115 -3.27 5.46 10.50
N ILE A 116 -3.80 4.45 9.81
CA ILE A 116 -2.98 3.38 9.20
C ILE A 116 -2.09 3.95 8.08
N TYR A 117 -2.65 4.81 7.23
CA TYR A 117 -1.90 5.46 6.16
C TYR A 117 -0.70 6.27 6.69
N GLN A 118 -0.90 7.06 7.74
CA GLN A 118 0.16 7.87 8.38
C GLN A 118 1.21 6.99 9.09
N ALA A 119 0.78 5.92 9.74
CA ALA A 119 1.68 4.97 10.38
C ALA A 119 2.55 4.25 9.34
N MET A 120 1.95 3.78 8.24
CA MET A 120 2.68 3.21 7.10
C MET A 120 3.67 4.23 6.51
N ALA A 121 3.26 5.48 6.31
CA ALA A 121 4.13 6.52 5.78
C ALA A 121 5.41 6.68 6.63
N LYS A 122 5.30 6.65 7.95
CA LYS A 122 6.45 6.74 8.85
C LYS A 122 7.40 5.54 8.68
N SER A 123 6.88 4.33 8.67
CA SER A 123 7.68 3.11 8.53
C SER A 123 8.34 2.99 7.16
N LEU A 124 7.60 3.33 6.11
CA LEU A 124 8.13 3.33 4.74
C LEU A 124 9.23 4.36 4.54
N ALA A 125 9.11 5.57 5.12
CA ALA A 125 10.17 6.59 5.03
C ALA A 125 11.48 6.10 5.67
N ALA A 126 11.38 5.40 6.81
CA ALA A 126 12.55 4.83 7.48
C ALA A 126 13.23 3.70 6.70
N ALA A 127 12.50 3.04 5.78
CA ALA A 127 13.02 1.94 4.95
C ALA A 127 13.59 2.41 3.59
N GLN A 128 13.47 3.71 3.24
CA GLN A 128 14.01 4.24 2.00
C GLN A 128 15.54 4.13 1.97
N GLN A 129 16.08 3.66 0.85
CA GLN A 129 17.52 3.57 0.66
C GLN A 129 18.10 4.92 0.23
N GLU A 130 19.41 5.11 0.43
CA GLU A 130 20.11 6.37 0.15
C GLU A 130 19.92 6.90 -1.28
N GLU A 131 19.85 6.01 -2.28
CA GLU A 131 19.58 6.38 -3.67
C GLU A 131 18.09 6.65 -3.97
N GLY A 132 17.18 6.60 -2.97
CA GLY A 132 15.78 6.95 -3.08
C GLY A 132 14.83 5.81 -3.46
N TYR A 133 15.32 4.59 -3.65
CA TYR A 133 14.49 3.42 -3.89
C TYR A 133 14.16 2.66 -2.59
N TRP A 134 13.30 1.66 -2.68
CA TRP A 134 13.10 0.64 -1.66
C TRP A 134 13.52 -0.72 -2.18
N THR A 135 14.05 -1.56 -1.29
CA THR A 135 14.37 -2.96 -1.59
C THR A 135 13.11 -3.83 -1.57
N ARG A 136 13.17 -5.02 -2.14
CA ARG A 136 12.05 -5.98 -2.15
C ARG A 136 11.56 -6.30 -0.74
N SER A 137 12.47 -6.53 0.21
CA SER A 137 12.15 -6.71 1.64
C SER A 137 12.43 -5.40 2.38
N LEU A 138 11.38 -4.78 2.93
CA LEU A 138 11.44 -3.42 3.48
C LEU A 138 12.34 -3.30 4.72
N LEU A 139 12.28 -4.30 5.62
CA LEU A 139 13.04 -4.28 6.88
C LEU A 139 14.29 -5.16 6.85
N ASP A 140 14.52 -5.87 5.75
CA ASP A 140 15.74 -6.64 5.53
C ASP A 140 16.28 -6.43 4.11
N PRO A 141 16.98 -5.32 3.87
CA PRO A 141 17.53 -5.02 2.54
C PRO A 141 18.49 -6.08 1.99
N VAL A 142 19.05 -6.92 2.86
CA VAL A 142 20.00 -7.97 2.48
C VAL A 142 19.31 -9.22 1.98
N GLN A 143 18.03 -9.44 2.36
CA GLN A 143 17.23 -10.59 1.94
C GLN A 143 17.07 -10.67 0.43
N ALA A 144 16.85 -9.54 -0.23
CA ALA A 144 16.78 -9.41 -1.68
C ALA A 144 17.34 -8.04 -2.05
N PRO A 145 18.68 -7.93 -2.13
CA PRO A 145 19.34 -6.65 -2.30
C PRO A 145 19.09 -6.06 -3.69
N GLY A 146 19.12 -4.74 -3.76
CA GLY A 146 19.00 -4.00 -5.00
C GLY A 146 17.67 -3.27 -5.13
N ARG A 147 17.56 -2.59 -6.25
CA ARG A 147 16.47 -1.65 -6.55
C ARG A 147 15.18 -2.39 -6.86
N GLU A 148 14.07 -1.92 -6.30
CA GLU A 148 12.74 -2.41 -6.64
C GLU A 148 11.84 -1.24 -7.03
N THR A 149 11.61 -1.07 -8.33
CA THR A 149 10.97 0.12 -8.89
C THR A 149 9.46 0.16 -8.66
N SER A 150 8.77 -0.98 -8.64
CA SER A 150 7.31 -0.98 -8.52
C SER A 150 6.83 -0.46 -7.15
N GLY A 151 7.40 -0.96 -6.06
CA GLY A 151 7.14 -0.41 -4.72
C GLY A 151 7.55 1.04 -4.59
N THR A 152 8.73 1.40 -5.12
CA THR A 152 9.22 2.78 -5.14
C THR A 152 8.22 3.74 -5.81
N ALA A 153 7.64 3.35 -6.94
CA ALA A 153 6.66 4.17 -7.64
C ALA A 153 5.37 4.36 -6.82
N PHE A 154 4.86 3.29 -6.21
CA PHE A 154 3.69 3.37 -5.35
C PHE A 154 3.91 4.23 -4.10
N PHE A 155 5.07 4.09 -3.46
CA PHE A 155 5.38 4.89 -2.28
C PHE A 155 5.53 6.36 -2.63
N THR A 156 6.27 6.67 -3.70
CA THR A 156 6.43 8.05 -4.18
C THR A 156 5.07 8.69 -4.50
N TYR A 157 4.18 7.96 -5.19
CA TYR A 157 2.81 8.40 -5.45
C TYR A 157 2.04 8.66 -4.16
N GLY A 158 2.03 7.69 -3.23
CA GLY A 158 1.31 7.79 -1.97
C GLY A 158 1.78 9.00 -1.15
N TYR A 159 3.08 9.16 -0.96
CA TYR A 159 3.63 10.33 -0.25
C TYR A 159 3.23 11.65 -0.89
N LEU A 160 3.38 11.76 -2.22
CA LEU A 160 3.03 12.98 -2.95
C LEU A 160 1.55 13.33 -2.79
N TRP A 161 0.68 12.30 -2.90
CA TRP A 161 -0.74 12.48 -2.69
C TRP A 161 -1.04 12.94 -1.26
N GLY A 162 -0.45 12.30 -0.26
CA GLY A 162 -0.67 12.63 1.16
C GLY A 162 -0.23 14.04 1.53
N VAL A 163 0.92 14.48 1.03
CA VAL A 163 1.39 15.86 1.23
C VAL A 163 0.47 16.88 0.56
N ASN A 164 0.06 16.62 -0.69
CA ASN A 164 -0.81 17.53 -1.45
C ASN A 164 -2.23 17.63 -0.85
N ASN A 165 -2.66 16.63 -0.09
CA ASN A 165 -3.97 16.61 0.57
C ASN A 165 -3.91 16.91 2.07
N GLY A 166 -2.77 17.36 2.60
CA GLY A 166 -2.60 17.78 3.99
C GLY A 166 -2.64 16.64 5.02
N LEU A 167 -2.54 15.39 4.60
CA LEU A 167 -2.51 14.23 5.49
C LEU A 167 -1.10 13.88 5.98
N LEU A 168 -0.08 14.32 5.27
CA LEU A 168 1.34 14.14 5.61
C LEU A 168 2.03 15.49 5.66
N ASP A 169 2.92 15.67 6.65
CA ASP A 169 3.69 16.89 6.80
C ASP A 169 4.72 17.04 5.67
N LYS A 170 4.58 18.11 4.88
CA LYS A 170 5.45 18.40 3.76
C LYS A 170 6.92 18.51 4.18
N SER A 171 7.19 19.12 5.33
CA SER A 171 8.58 19.32 5.81
C SER A 171 9.29 18.00 6.10
N ILE A 172 8.54 16.97 6.49
CA ILE A 172 9.07 15.63 6.80
C ILE A 172 9.21 14.78 5.52
N TYR A 173 8.18 14.78 4.67
CA TYR A 173 8.10 13.81 3.58
C TYR A 173 8.53 14.32 2.20
N GLU A 174 8.72 15.64 2.01
CA GLU A 174 9.24 16.19 0.75
C GLU A 174 10.61 15.62 0.36
N PRO A 175 11.58 15.45 1.29
CA PRO A 175 12.84 14.79 0.95
C PRO A 175 12.67 13.36 0.45
N VAL A 176 11.79 12.56 1.08
CA VAL A 176 11.46 11.19 0.66
C VAL A 176 10.90 11.16 -0.75
N ILE A 177 9.96 12.07 -1.05
CA ILE A 177 9.35 12.22 -2.37
C ILE A 177 10.41 12.59 -3.42
N LYS A 178 11.23 13.58 -3.14
CA LYS A 178 12.28 14.07 -4.08
C LYS A 178 13.28 12.97 -4.42
N GLN A 179 13.72 12.20 -3.43
CA GLN A 179 14.65 11.09 -3.65
C GLN A 179 13.99 9.97 -4.46
N GLY A 180 12.76 9.57 -4.12
CA GLY A 180 12.02 8.57 -4.86
C GLY A 180 11.75 9.00 -6.30
N TRP A 181 11.36 10.25 -6.52
CA TRP A 181 11.13 10.79 -7.86
C TRP A 181 12.43 10.84 -8.68
N LYS A 182 13.54 11.31 -8.07
CA LYS A 182 14.86 11.31 -8.70
C LYS A 182 15.26 9.89 -9.14
N TYR A 183 15.12 8.90 -8.26
CA TYR A 183 15.38 7.52 -8.61
C TYR A 183 14.54 7.07 -9.82
N LEU A 184 13.24 7.34 -9.82
CA LEU A 184 12.33 6.94 -10.90
C LEU A 184 12.69 7.57 -12.25
N THR A 185 13.08 8.83 -12.26
CA THR A 185 13.32 9.60 -13.50
C THR A 185 14.75 9.50 -14.01
N GLU A 186 15.75 9.33 -13.13
CA GLU A 186 17.16 9.35 -13.52
C GLU A 186 17.78 7.96 -13.57
N ILE A 187 17.22 6.98 -12.83
CA ILE A 187 17.79 5.63 -12.72
C ILE A 187 16.86 4.57 -13.29
N ALA A 188 15.59 4.56 -12.87
CA ALA A 188 14.64 3.54 -13.30
C ALA A 188 14.21 3.73 -14.77
N LEU A 189 14.01 4.97 -15.20
CA LEU A 189 13.72 5.30 -16.60
C LEU A 189 15.01 5.16 -17.43
N GLN A 190 15.02 4.15 -18.29
CA GLN A 190 16.14 3.83 -19.18
C GLN A 190 16.15 4.74 -20.43
N PRO A 191 17.31 4.96 -21.09
CA PRO A 191 17.40 5.81 -22.29
C PRO A 191 16.49 5.38 -23.45
N ASN A 192 16.11 4.10 -23.50
CA ASN A 192 15.21 3.55 -24.50
C ASN A 192 13.72 3.63 -24.10
N GLY A 193 13.38 4.36 -23.02
CA GLY A 193 12.02 4.52 -22.52
C GLY A 193 11.48 3.37 -21.66
N LYS A 194 12.25 2.31 -21.42
CA LYS A 194 11.85 1.21 -20.54
C LYS A 194 12.01 1.63 -19.07
N ILE A 195 11.15 1.08 -18.22
CA ILE A 195 11.32 1.15 -16.77
C ILE A 195 12.08 -0.10 -16.32
N GLY A 196 13.26 0.13 -15.74
CA GLY A 196 14.13 -0.92 -15.21
C GLY A 196 13.87 -1.29 -13.76
N TYR A 197 14.53 -2.35 -13.31
CA TYR A 197 14.56 -2.79 -11.90
C TYR A 197 13.19 -3.12 -11.28
N VAL A 198 12.22 -3.48 -12.11
CA VAL A 198 10.92 -3.97 -11.64
C VAL A 198 11.05 -5.44 -11.29
N GLN A 199 10.68 -5.80 -10.07
CA GLN A 199 10.64 -7.21 -9.66
C GLN A 199 9.66 -7.99 -10.55
N PRO A 200 10.07 -9.12 -11.14
CA PRO A 200 9.17 -9.98 -11.91
C PRO A 200 8.05 -10.56 -11.02
N ILE A 201 7.01 -11.04 -11.70
CA ILE A 201 5.88 -11.74 -11.06
C ILE A 201 6.25 -13.22 -10.87
#